data_d687f9bace3dee6911b0a1cc177cde44
#
_entry.id   d687f9bace3dee6911b0a1cc177cde44
#
_cell.length_a   1.000
_cell.length_b   1.000
_cell.length_c   1.000
_cell.angle_alpha   90.00
_cell.angle_beta   90.00
_cell.angle_gamma   90.00
#
_symmetry.space_group_name_H-M   'P 1'
#
loop_
_entity.id
_entity.type
_entity.pdbx_description
1 polymer ?
#
loop_
_entity_poly.entity_id
_entity_poly.type
_entity_poly.pdbx_seq_one_letter_code
_entity_poly.pdbx_strand_id
1 'polypeptide(L)'
;MQKRRDQFSAKNLELLYDYNDDMIIYSISENTRYKNLTVYGKLTNLVRKDWIDVTEKDLRNLVSQIMVMHGENGKETGYTFDLKIQLKAIVRFAKIGTRTKPEDGELPMIKFIQPKKPRDKLTREDLPTDQEVQKILSACANSTRDKAMLSLHAEAGTRVGELLGMKIKDFTIDQFGGIIKVDGKTGVRPIRIVRSVPYLTKWLNDHPYKENLESPLWVYVDLC
;
A
#
# COMPACT_ATOMS: atom_id res chain seq x y z
N MET A 1 11.30 10.31 11.08
CA MET A 1 12.11 9.17 11.60
C MET A 1 12.96 9.52 12.81
N GLN A 2 13.54 10.70 12.92
CA GLN A 2 14.48 11.06 14.00
C GLN A 2 13.90 10.91 15.42
N LYS A 3 12.67 11.36 15.68
CA LYS A 3 12.03 11.31 17.03
C LYS A 3 11.76 9.91 17.61
N ARG A 4 11.94 8.81 16.85
CA ARG A 4 11.72 7.43 17.34
C ARG A 4 13.02 6.66 17.59
N ARG A 5 14.17 7.20 17.18
CA ARG A 5 15.48 6.54 17.33
C ARG A 5 15.94 6.48 18.78
N ASP A 6 15.57 7.47 19.58
CA ASP A 6 16.00 7.58 20.99
C ASP A 6 15.30 6.58 21.94
N GLN A 7 14.43 5.71 21.40
CA GLN A 7 13.65 4.74 22.17
C GLN A 7 14.16 3.30 22.06
N PHE A 8 15.12 3.02 21.16
CA PHE A 8 15.65 1.66 20.97
C PHE A 8 17.00 1.50 21.65
N SER A 9 17.27 0.28 22.14
CA SER A 9 18.63 -0.10 22.56
C SER A 9 19.59 -0.03 21.38
N ALA A 10 20.89 0.09 21.65
CA ALA A 10 21.92 0.08 20.62
C ALA A 10 21.83 -1.20 19.74
N LYS A 11 21.59 -2.36 20.36
CA LYS A 11 21.43 -3.65 19.64
C LYS A 11 20.22 -3.67 18.71
N ASN A 12 19.07 -3.16 19.16
CA ASN A 12 17.87 -3.09 18.31
C ASN A 12 18.01 -2.06 17.21
N LEU A 13 18.79 -1.01 17.42
CA LEU A 13 19.07 -0.01 16.39
C LEU A 13 20.01 -0.56 15.32
N GLU A 14 21.08 -1.25 15.71
CA GLU A 14 22.00 -1.95 14.83
C GLU A 14 21.23 -2.98 13.98
N LEU A 15 20.46 -3.85 14.61
CA LEU A 15 19.62 -4.82 13.93
C LEU A 15 18.62 -4.18 12.95
N LEU A 16 18.09 -3.01 13.26
CA LEU A 16 17.20 -2.26 12.35
C LEU A 16 17.92 -1.83 11.06
N TYR A 17 19.17 -1.35 11.19
CA TYR A 17 19.99 -0.98 10.02
C TYR A 17 20.31 -2.21 9.18
N ASP A 18 20.80 -3.28 9.78
CA ASP A 18 21.12 -4.53 9.08
C ASP A 18 19.89 -5.12 8.40
N TYR A 19 18.72 -5.06 9.04
CA TYR A 19 17.45 -5.49 8.48
C TYR A 19 17.03 -4.64 7.26
N ASN A 20 17.31 -3.32 7.29
CA ASN A 20 17.07 -2.45 6.14
C ASN A 20 18.05 -2.76 5.00
N ASP A 21 19.32 -2.97 5.30
CA ASP A 21 20.35 -3.24 4.30
C ASP A 21 20.12 -4.60 3.61
N ASP A 22 19.71 -5.62 4.36
CA ASP A 22 19.24 -6.87 3.79
C ASP A 22 18.07 -6.66 2.82
N MET A 23 17.10 -5.82 3.16
CA MET A 23 16.00 -5.49 2.24
C MET A 23 16.47 -4.77 0.97
N ILE A 24 17.52 -3.95 1.05
CA ILE A 24 18.12 -3.27 -0.12
C ILE A 24 18.80 -4.30 -1.02
N ILE A 25 19.60 -5.21 -0.45
CA ILE A 25 20.29 -6.28 -1.18
C ILE A 25 19.28 -7.12 -1.99
N TYR A 26 18.12 -7.42 -1.41
CA TYR A 26 17.05 -8.15 -2.10
C TYR A 26 16.13 -7.28 -2.95
N SER A 27 16.54 -6.05 -3.27
CA SER A 27 15.80 -5.11 -4.15
C SER A 27 14.34 -4.86 -3.72
N ILE A 28 14.09 -4.86 -2.41
CA ILE A 28 12.77 -4.53 -1.87
C ILE A 28 12.50 -3.03 -2.07
N SER A 29 11.35 -2.71 -2.67
CA SER A 29 10.96 -1.32 -2.95
C SER A 29 10.93 -0.46 -1.68
N GLU A 30 11.25 0.83 -1.83
CA GLU A 30 11.31 1.79 -0.73
C GLU A 30 10.03 1.83 0.10
N ASN A 31 8.86 1.85 -0.54
CA ASN A 31 7.58 1.84 0.15
C ASN A 31 7.39 0.58 1.02
N THR A 32 7.82 -0.58 0.52
CA THR A 32 7.76 -1.83 1.28
C THR A 32 8.74 -1.80 2.45
N ARG A 33 9.96 -1.29 2.25
CA ARG A 33 10.95 -1.12 3.31
C ARG A 33 10.43 -0.18 4.40
N TYR A 34 9.87 0.97 4.01
CA TYR A 34 9.26 1.91 4.95
C TYR A 34 8.16 1.28 5.80
N LYS A 35 7.26 0.50 5.16
CA LYS A 35 6.22 -0.27 5.87
C LYS A 35 6.85 -1.23 6.87
N ASN A 36 7.82 -2.04 6.45
CA ASN A 36 8.45 -3.06 7.28
C ASN A 36 9.21 -2.46 8.47
N LEU A 37 9.96 -1.37 8.25
CA LEU A 37 10.68 -0.65 9.31
C LEU A 37 9.71 0.02 10.30
N THR A 38 8.57 0.51 9.82
CA THR A 38 7.52 1.03 10.69
C THR A 38 6.94 -0.06 11.59
N VAL A 39 6.71 -1.26 11.05
CA VAL A 39 6.23 -2.41 11.81
C VAL A 39 7.31 -2.90 12.79
N TYR A 40 8.58 -2.95 12.36
CA TYR A 40 9.70 -3.25 13.24
C TYR A 40 9.67 -2.35 14.50
N GLY A 41 9.57 -1.04 14.29
CA GLY A 41 9.51 -0.08 15.39
C GLY A 41 8.32 -0.29 16.33
N LYS A 42 7.15 -0.59 15.79
CA LYS A 42 5.95 -0.90 16.60
C LYS A 42 6.13 -2.15 17.45
N LEU A 43 6.63 -3.24 16.84
CA LEU A 43 6.81 -4.51 17.54
C LEU A 43 7.94 -4.44 18.59
N THR A 44 9.01 -3.69 18.30
CA THR A 44 10.10 -3.45 19.27
C THR A 44 9.58 -2.72 20.51
N ASN A 45 8.74 -1.71 20.34
CA ASN A 45 8.13 -0.99 21.46
C ASN A 45 7.17 -1.85 22.28
N LEU A 46 6.53 -2.85 21.68
CA LEU A 46 5.65 -3.79 22.39
C LEU A 46 6.43 -4.86 23.13
N VAL A 47 7.46 -5.43 22.52
CA VAL A 47 8.25 -6.53 23.14
C VAL A 47 9.14 -6.02 24.27
N ARG A 48 9.63 -4.77 24.19
CA ARG A 48 10.49 -4.10 25.19
C ARG A 48 11.75 -4.89 25.56
N LYS A 49 12.30 -5.61 24.61
CA LYS A 49 13.52 -6.41 24.74
C LYS A 49 14.36 -6.29 23.46
N ASP A 50 15.63 -6.63 23.55
CA ASP A 50 16.45 -6.83 22.37
C ASP A 50 16.00 -8.07 21.62
N TRP A 51 15.82 -7.96 20.31
CA TRP A 51 15.31 -9.06 19.47
C TRP A 51 16.19 -10.32 19.56
N ILE A 52 17.50 -10.13 19.78
CA ILE A 52 18.42 -11.24 19.96
C ILE A 52 18.12 -12.03 21.23
N ASP A 53 17.57 -11.40 22.27
CA ASP A 53 17.29 -12.00 23.57
C ASP A 53 15.83 -12.44 23.74
N VAL A 54 14.98 -12.22 22.70
CA VAL A 54 13.56 -12.59 22.73
C VAL A 54 13.39 -14.12 22.79
N THR A 55 12.54 -14.57 23.71
CA THR A 55 12.20 -15.98 23.92
C THR A 55 10.83 -16.33 23.31
N GLU A 56 10.52 -17.62 23.18
CA GLU A 56 9.18 -18.06 22.72
C GLU A 56 8.07 -17.52 23.64
N LYS A 57 8.30 -17.44 24.97
CA LYS A 57 7.34 -16.89 25.91
C LYS A 57 7.04 -15.42 25.63
N ASP A 58 8.07 -14.62 25.34
CA ASP A 58 7.91 -13.21 24.96
C ASP A 58 7.09 -13.07 23.65
N LEU A 59 7.36 -13.94 22.68
CA LEU A 59 6.62 -13.96 21.41
C LEU A 59 5.14 -14.37 21.58
N ARG A 60 4.84 -15.33 22.46
CA ARG A 60 3.46 -15.69 22.79
C ARG A 60 2.73 -14.52 23.42
N ASN A 61 3.36 -13.80 24.36
CA ASN A 61 2.80 -12.60 24.96
C ASN A 61 2.58 -11.50 23.92
N LEU A 62 3.55 -11.26 23.04
CA LEU A 62 3.45 -10.26 21.97
C LEU A 62 2.31 -10.57 21.02
N VAL A 63 2.17 -11.82 20.57
CA VAL A 63 1.05 -12.25 19.72
C VAL A 63 -0.29 -12.07 20.41
N SER A 64 -0.37 -12.38 21.70
CA SER A 64 -1.58 -12.14 22.50
C SER A 64 -1.93 -10.64 22.54
N GLN A 65 -0.95 -9.76 22.81
CA GLN A 65 -1.16 -8.31 22.79
C GLN A 65 -1.64 -7.82 21.41
N ILE A 66 -1.03 -8.29 20.31
CA ILE A 66 -1.45 -7.96 18.95
C ILE A 66 -2.93 -8.33 18.73
N MET A 67 -3.33 -9.53 19.16
CA MET A 67 -4.70 -9.99 18.99
C MET A 67 -5.71 -9.22 19.85
N VAL A 68 -5.34 -8.86 21.09
CA VAL A 68 -6.20 -8.06 21.97
C VAL A 68 -6.38 -6.64 21.44
N MET A 69 -5.30 -6.01 20.95
CA MET A 69 -5.34 -4.62 20.51
C MET A 69 -5.93 -4.44 19.11
N HIS A 70 -5.78 -5.40 18.22
CA HIS A 70 -6.06 -5.25 16.78
C HIS A 70 -6.88 -6.39 16.17
N GLY A 71 -7.18 -7.43 16.94
CA GLY A 71 -8.13 -8.49 16.53
C GLY A 71 -9.58 -7.99 16.62
N GLU A 72 -10.45 -8.61 15.87
CA GLU A 72 -11.87 -8.33 15.87
C GLU A 72 -12.64 -9.57 16.29
N ASN A 73 -13.39 -9.51 17.41
CA ASN A 73 -14.13 -10.65 17.98
C ASN A 73 -13.26 -11.93 18.11
N GLY A 74 -12.00 -11.78 18.54
CA GLY A 74 -11.05 -12.88 18.68
C GLY A 74 -10.50 -13.44 17.36
N LYS A 75 -10.86 -12.84 16.21
CA LYS A 75 -10.39 -13.24 14.86
C LYS A 75 -9.28 -12.33 14.35
N GLU A 76 -8.50 -12.86 13.41
CA GLU A 76 -7.50 -12.06 12.72
C GLU A 76 -8.15 -11.04 11.77
N THR A 77 -7.60 -9.83 11.80
CA THR A 77 -7.81 -8.80 10.78
C THR A 77 -6.68 -8.84 9.75
N GLY A 78 -6.82 -8.15 8.61
CA GLY A 78 -5.73 -7.99 7.65
C GLY A 78 -4.48 -7.38 8.30
N TYR A 79 -4.69 -6.47 9.25
CA TYR A 79 -3.60 -5.82 9.97
C TYR A 79 -2.87 -6.77 10.94
N THR A 80 -3.61 -7.58 11.73
CA THR A 80 -2.97 -8.58 12.62
C THR A 80 -2.23 -9.65 11.83
N PHE A 81 -2.78 -10.06 10.68
CA PHE A 81 -2.11 -10.96 9.74
C PHE A 81 -0.76 -10.37 9.29
N ASP A 82 -0.73 -9.12 8.82
CA ASP A 82 0.49 -8.43 8.41
C ASP A 82 1.51 -8.33 9.55
N LEU A 83 1.07 -7.95 10.76
CA LEU A 83 1.95 -7.88 11.93
C LEU A 83 2.59 -9.23 12.25
N LYS A 84 1.84 -10.33 12.20
CA LYS A 84 2.37 -11.68 12.45
C LYS A 84 3.37 -12.13 11.38
N ILE A 85 3.12 -11.80 10.11
CA ILE A 85 4.07 -12.07 9.02
C ILE A 85 5.39 -11.34 9.27
N GLN A 86 5.32 -10.04 9.58
CA GLN A 86 6.51 -9.24 9.85
C GLN A 86 7.23 -9.68 11.14
N LEU A 87 6.49 -10.04 12.18
CA LEU A 87 7.06 -10.59 13.42
C LEU A 87 7.94 -11.82 13.12
N LYS A 88 7.43 -12.74 12.29
CA LYS A 88 8.21 -13.93 11.90
C LYS A 88 9.47 -13.54 11.13
N ALA A 89 9.39 -12.58 10.22
CA ALA A 89 10.55 -12.11 9.45
C ALA A 89 11.61 -11.46 10.36
N ILE A 90 11.20 -10.62 11.32
CA ILE A 90 12.10 -9.96 12.27
C ILE A 90 12.80 -10.99 13.17
N VAL A 91 12.05 -11.97 13.71
CA VAL A 91 12.64 -13.00 14.57
C VAL A 91 13.61 -13.88 13.80
N ARG A 92 13.28 -14.29 12.58
CA ARG A 92 14.24 -15.04 11.73
C ARG A 92 15.51 -14.23 11.53
N PHE A 93 15.39 -12.98 11.12
CA PHE A 93 16.53 -12.12 10.88
C PHE A 93 17.40 -11.96 12.13
N ALA A 94 16.79 -11.69 13.29
CA ALA A 94 17.51 -11.58 14.56
C ALA A 94 18.20 -12.87 15.03
N LYS A 95 17.66 -14.03 14.69
CA LYS A 95 18.17 -15.33 15.17
C LYS A 95 19.10 -16.04 14.19
N ILE A 96 18.90 -15.87 12.90
CA ILE A 96 19.61 -16.62 11.85
C ILE A 96 20.04 -15.76 10.65
N GLY A 97 19.94 -14.42 10.74
CA GLY A 97 20.41 -13.49 9.71
C GLY A 97 19.61 -13.47 8.40
N THR A 98 18.44 -14.13 8.33
CA THR A 98 17.60 -14.10 7.13
C THR A 98 16.14 -13.80 7.46
N ARG A 99 15.46 -13.06 6.58
CA ARG A 99 14.01 -12.78 6.69
C ARG A 99 13.14 -13.90 6.16
N THR A 100 13.68 -14.73 5.29
CA THR A 100 12.97 -15.83 4.62
C THR A 100 12.88 -17.05 5.52
N LYS A 101 11.86 -17.88 5.26
CA LYS A 101 11.77 -19.18 5.94
C LYS A 101 12.90 -20.09 5.47
N PRO A 102 13.66 -20.73 6.38
CA PRO A 102 14.68 -21.72 6.01
C PRO A 102 14.09 -22.93 5.26
N GLU A 103 14.88 -23.54 4.42
CA GLU A 103 14.47 -24.71 3.62
C GLU A 103 14.14 -25.92 4.49
N ASP A 104 14.88 -26.12 5.57
CA ASP A 104 14.71 -27.20 6.55
C ASP A 104 13.52 -26.99 7.50
N GLY A 105 12.83 -25.87 7.38
CA GLY A 105 11.61 -25.61 8.11
C GLY A 105 11.60 -24.28 8.88
N GLU A 106 10.56 -24.07 9.66
CA GLU A 106 10.39 -22.87 10.46
C GLU A 106 11.10 -22.99 11.81
N LEU A 107 11.67 -21.89 12.31
CA LEU A 107 12.25 -21.83 13.65
C LEU A 107 11.25 -22.31 14.70
N PRO A 108 11.63 -23.22 15.61
CA PRO A 108 10.74 -23.79 16.61
C PRO A 108 9.98 -22.73 17.40
N MET A 109 10.68 -21.66 17.83
CA MET A 109 10.13 -20.59 18.66
C MET A 109 9.05 -19.72 18.00
N ILE A 110 8.89 -19.76 16.67
CA ILE A 110 7.85 -19.05 15.91
C ILE A 110 6.92 -19.96 15.12
N LYS A 111 7.10 -21.28 15.22
CA LYS A 111 6.26 -22.26 14.52
C LYS A 111 4.79 -22.18 14.91
N PHE A 112 4.50 -21.81 16.16
CA PHE A 112 3.13 -21.60 16.66
C PHE A 112 2.44 -20.40 16.01
N ILE A 113 3.17 -19.42 15.46
CA ILE A 113 2.61 -18.26 14.78
C ILE A 113 2.16 -18.70 13.39
N GLN A 114 0.86 -18.93 13.25
CA GLN A 114 0.23 -19.33 11.99
C GLN A 114 -0.74 -18.23 11.54
N PRO A 115 -0.26 -17.21 10.78
CA PRO A 115 -1.12 -16.14 10.31
C PRO A 115 -2.19 -16.70 9.36
N LYS A 116 -3.46 -16.34 9.61
CA LYS A 116 -4.58 -16.68 8.73
C LYS A 116 -5.07 -15.42 8.04
N LYS A 117 -4.88 -15.36 6.71
CA LYS A 117 -5.37 -14.22 5.95
C LYS A 117 -6.90 -14.18 6.03
N PRO A 118 -7.50 -13.08 6.53
CA PRO A 118 -8.95 -12.91 6.47
C PRO A 118 -9.41 -12.95 5.01
N ARG A 119 -10.59 -13.50 4.77
CA ARG A 119 -11.21 -13.43 3.45
C ARG A 119 -11.87 -12.07 3.32
N ASP A 120 -11.42 -11.26 2.39
CA ASP A 120 -12.15 -10.06 1.97
C ASP A 120 -13.45 -10.52 1.31
N LYS A 121 -14.56 -10.14 1.92
CA LYS A 121 -15.90 -10.43 1.41
C LYS A 121 -16.46 -9.20 0.70
N LEU A 122 -15.70 -8.62 -0.23
CA LEU A 122 -16.28 -7.62 -1.12
C LEU A 122 -17.37 -8.28 -1.96
N THR A 123 -18.58 -7.82 -1.79
CA THR A 123 -19.75 -8.23 -2.57
C THR A 123 -20.07 -7.17 -3.62
N ARG A 124 -20.96 -7.49 -4.55
CA ARG A 124 -21.40 -6.51 -5.54
C ARG A 124 -22.09 -5.29 -4.91
N GLU A 125 -22.71 -5.50 -3.75
CA GLU A 125 -23.40 -4.45 -2.99
C GLU A 125 -22.45 -3.44 -2.34
N ASP A 126 -21.17 -3.81 -2.16
CA ASP A 126 -20.13 -2.91 -1.65
C ASP A 126 -19.57 -1.96 -2.74
N LEU A 127 -19.95 -2.16 -4.00
CA LEU A 127 -19.52 -1.32 -5.12
C LEU A 127 -20.53 -0.21 -5.37
N PRO A 128 -20.06 1.03 -5.70
CA PRO A 128 -20.95 2.12 -6.03
C PRO A 128 -21.85 1.78 -7.21
N THR A 129 -23.12 2.08 -7.10
CA THR A 129 -24.07 2.01 -8.20
C THR A 129 -23.84 3.14 -9.23
N ASP A 130 -24.32 2.99 -10.45
CA ASP A 130 -24.26 4.06 -11.47
C ASP A 130 -24.90 5.36 -10.95
N GLN A 131 -25.98 5.29 -10.16
CA GLN A 131 -26.64 6.46 -9.56
C GLN A 131 -25.75 7.14 -8.53
N GLU A 132 -25.04 6.40 -7.70
CA GLU A 132 -24.11 6.95 -6.72
C GLU A 132 -22.90 7.57 -7.40
N VAL A 133 -22.35 6.95 -8.44
CA VAL A 133 -21.31 7.55 -9.29
C VAL A 133 -21.78 8.88 -9.86
N GLN A 134 -22.99 8.97 -10.40
CA GLN A 134 -23.55 10.22 -10.93
C GLN A 134 -23.72 11.30 -9.85
N LYS A 135 -24.12 10.95 -8.63
CA LYS A 135 -24.18 11.88 -7.50
C LYS A 135 -22.79 12.43 -7.15
N ILE A 136 -21.77 11.56 -7.12
CA ILE A 136 -20.37 11.95 -6.86
C ILE A 136 -19.89 12.92 -7.95
N LEU A 137 -20.11 12.61 -9.22
CA LEU A 137 -19.73 13.46 -10.35
C LEU A 137 -20.47 14.81 -10.32
N SER A 138 -21.72 14.84 -9.86
CA SER A 138 -22.50 16.06 -9.71
C SER A 138 -21.96 16.93 -8.57
N ALA A 139 -21.51 16.34 -7.48
CA ALA A 139 -20.88 17.07 -6.37
C ALA A 139 -19.55 17.73 -6.77
N CYS A 140 -18.86 17.24 -7.80
CA CYS A 140 -17.65 17.84 -8.36
C CYS A 140 -17.92 18.92 -9.41
N ALA A 141 -19.08 19.59 -9.37
CA ALA A 141 -19.55 20.49 -10.42
C ALA A 141 -18.56 21.62 -10.78
N ASN A 142 -17.80 22.10 -9.80
CA ASN A 142 -16.89 23.24 -9.94
C ASN A 142 -15.44 22.83 -10.28
N SER A 143 -15.14 21.52 -10.40
CA SER A 143 -13.80 21.03 -10.71
C SER A 143 -13.84 20.08 -11.90
N THR A 144 -13.41 20.56 -13.06
CA THR A 144 -13.29 19.72 -14.27
C THR A 144 -12.27 18.61 -14.07
N ARG A 145 -11.18 18.87 -13.32
CA ARG A 145 -10.18 17.89 -12.93
C ARG A 145 -10.78 16.75 -12.10
N ASP A 146 -11.46 17.08 -11.01
CA ASP A 146 -11.95 16.03 -10.08
C ASP A 146 -13.06 15.22 -10.74
N LYS A 147 -13.89 15.88 -11.54
CA LYS A 147 -14.92 15.20 -12.33
C LYS A 147 -14.32 14.21 -13.34
N ALA A 148 -13.27 14.64 -14.06
CA ALA A 148 -12.55 13.78 -15.00
C ALA A 148 -11.87 12.60 -14.29
N MET A 149 -11.17 12.87 -13.18
CA MET A 149 -10.47 11.87 -12.38
C MET A 149 -11.41 10.79 -11.84
N LEU A 150 -12.51 11.20 -11.21
CA LEU A 150 -13.47 10.27 -10.61
C LEU A 150 -14.26 9.50 -11.68
N SER A 151 -14.63 10.16 -12.80
CA SER A 151 -15.27 9.46 -13.93
C SER A 151 -14.36 8.38 -14.52
N LEU A 152 -13.08 8.72 -14.74
CA LEU A 152 -12.08 7.78 -15.23
C LEU A 152 -11.88 6.61 -14.26
N HIS A 153 -11.75 6.91 -12.97
CA HIS A 153 -11.55 5.89 -11.94
C HIS A 153 -12.72 4.91 -11.86
N ALA A 154 -13.94 5.42 -11.91
CA ALA A 154 -15.17 4.62 -11.90
C ALA A 154 -15.30 3.71 -13.14
N GLU A 155 -14.91 4.20 -14.32
CA GLU A 155 -14.99 3.43 -15.57
C GLU A 155 -13.87 2.41 -15.72
N ALA A 156 -12.62 2.85 -15.48
CA ALA A 156 -11.44 2.06 -15.78
C ALA A 156 -11.03 1.09 -14.66
N GLY A 157 -11.51 1.27 -13.42
CA GLY A 157 -11.14 0.43 -12.28
C GLY A 157 -9.65 0.41 -11.98
N THR A 158 -8.95 1.52 -12.25
CA THR A 158 -7.50 1.65 -12.03
C THR A 158 -7.18 1.64 -10.53
N ARG A 159 -5.96 1.19 -10.17
CA ARG A 159 -5.48 1.43 -8.80
C ARG A 159 -5.20 2.92 -8.62
N VAL A 160 -5.38 3.42 -7.40
CA VAL A 160 -5.16 4.85 -7.09
C VAL A 160 -3.76 5.31 -7.52
N GLY A 161 -2.71 4.51 -7.28
CA GLY A 161 -1.35 4.85 -7.71
C GLY A 161 -1.17 4.88 -9.23
N GLU A 162 -1.85 4.00 -9.98
CA GLU A 162 -1.88 4.01 -11.44
C GLU A 162 -2.57 5.27 -11.97
N LEU A 163 -3.72 5.61 -11.39
CA LEU A 163 -4.48 6.80 -11.74
C LEU A 163 -3.66 8.07 -11.51
N LEU A 164 -3.13 8.23 -10.30
CA LEU A 164 -2.39 9.44 -9.90
C LEU A 164 -1.05 9.61 -10.61
N GLY A 165 -0.43 8.52 -11.06
CA GLY A 165 0.84 8.53 -11.80
C GLY A 165 0.71 8.87 -13.28
N MET A 166 -0.50 9.02 -13.83
CA MET A 166 -0.73 9.28 -15.25
C MET A 166 -0.19 10.65 -15.68
N LYS A 167 0.33 10.68 -16.92
CA LYS A 167 0.73 11.89 -17.63
C LYS A 167 -0.25 12.20 -18.77
N ILE A 168 -0.20 13.40 -19.31
CA ILE A 168 -1.05 13.80 -20.45
C ILE A 168 -0.88 12.85 -21.63
N LYS A 169 0.34 12.43 -21.95
CA LYS A 169 0.65 11.49 -23.04
C LYS A 169 0.02 10.10 -22.89
N ASP A 170 -0.40 9.75 -21.68
CA ASP A 170 -0.97 8.43 -21.39
C ASP A 170 -2.45 8.34 -21.80
N PHE A 171 -3.06 9.43 -22.25
CA PHE A 171 -4.40 9.48 -22.78
C PHE A 171 -4.40 9.85 -24.26
N THR A 172 -5.05 9.03 -25.08
CA THR A 172 -5.24 9.26 -26.53
C THR A 172 -6.68 8.98 -26.90
N ILE A 173 -7.14 9.59 -28.01
CA ILE A 173 -8.51 9.42 -28.52
C ILE A 173 -8.43 8.82 -29.94
N ASP A 174 -9.29 7.87 -30.22
CA ASP A 174 -9.51 7.31 -31.55
C ASP A 174 -11.01 7.28 -31.90
N GLN A 175 -11.38 6.70 -33.05
CA GLN A 175 -12.77 6.61 -33.52
C GLN A 175 -13.69 5.76 -32.61
N PHE A 176 -13.14 4.98 -31.67
CA PHE A 176 -13.89 4.11 -30.78
C PHE A 176 -13.93 4.62 -29.32
N GLY A 177 -13.39 5.78 -29.05
CA GLY A 177 -13.33 6.39 -27.71
C GLY A 177 -11.92 6.81 -27.30
N GLY A 178 -11.59 6.64 -26.02
CA GLY A 178 -10.28 6.92 -25.48
C GLY A 178 -9.50 5.66 -25.15
N ILE A 179 -8.19 5.78 -25.14
CA ILE A 179 -7.26 4.78 -24.61
C ILE A 179 -6.41 5.46 -23.54
N ILE A 180 -6.37 4.90 -22.34
CA ILE A 180 -5.42 5.26 -21.32
C ILE A 180 -4.35 4.19 -21.18
N LYS A 181 -3.10 4.60 -20.91
CA LYS A 181 -2.01 3.71 -20.53
C LYS A 181 -1.75 3.89 -19.04
N VAL A 182 -1.84 2.82 -18.28
CA VAL A 182 -1.57 2.84 -16.84
C VAL A 182 -0.36 1.98 -16.52
N ASP A 183 0.53 2.48 -15.68
CA ASP A 183 1.71 1.76 -15.21
C ASP A 183 1.48 1.31 -13.77
N GLY A 184 1.50 0.01 -13.57
CA GLY A 184 1.25 -0.60 -12.27
C GLY A 184 2.28 -1.66 -11.91
N LYS A 185 2.09 -2.29 -10.75
CA LYS A 185 2.99 -3.33 -10.24
C LYS A 185 3.26 -4.48 -11.22
N THR A 186 2.34 -4.71 -12.15
CA THR A 186 2.40 -5.80 -13.14
C THR A 186 2.79 -5.31 -14.53
N GLY A 187 3.24 -4.06 -14.65
CA GLY A 187 3.65 -3.43 -15.91
C GLY A 187 2.59 -2.52 -16.52
N VAL A 188 2.93 -1.96 -17.67
CA VAL A 188 2.07 -1.04 -18.43
C VAL A 188 0.97 -1.80 -19.15
N ARG A 189 -0.27 -1.31 -19.05
CA ARG A 189 -1.41 -1.86 -19.81
C ARG A 189 -2.29 -0.75 -20.38
N PRO A 190 -2.80 -0.90 -21.62
CA PRO A 190 -3.82 -0.03 -22.17
C PRO A 190 -5.20 -0.41 -21.64
N ILE A 191 -6.05 0.59 -21.41
CA ILE A 191 -7.46 0.41 -21.05
C ILE A 191 -8.31 1.28 -21.99
N ARG A 192 -9.35 0.69 -22.60
CA ARG A 192 -10.32 1.41 -23.39
C ARG A 192 -11.34 2.09 -22.48
N ILE A 193 -11.66 3.35 -22.77
CA ILE A 193 -12.65 4.14 -22.07
C ILE A 193 -13.57 4.85 -23.08
N VAL A 194 -14.80 5.09 -22.67
CA VAL A 194 -15.81 5.75 -23.50
C VAL A 194 -16.55 6.84 -22.71
N ARG A 195 -17.10 6.47 -21.55
CA ARG A 195 -17.93 7.37 -20.74
C ARG A 195 -17.15 8.54 -20.14
N SER A 196 -15.89 8.33 -19.79
CA SER A 196 -15.03 9.36 -19.20
C SER A 196 -14.33 10.26 -20.21
N VAL A 197 -14.35 9.93 -21.50
CA VAL A 197 -13.72 10.71 -22.57
C VAL A 197 -14.18 12.18 -22.58
N PRO A 198 -15.47 12.52 -22.52
CA PRO A 198 -15.90 13.93 -22.50
C PRO A 198 -15.37 14.71 -21.32
N TYR A 199 -15.30 14.08 -20.15
CA TYR A 199 -14.79 14.71 -18.93
C TYR A 199 -13.28 14.93 -19.02
N LEU A 200 -12.53 13.95 -19.51
CA LEU A 200 -11.08 14.05 -19.73
C LEU A 200 -10.74 15.13 -20.76
N THR A 201 -11.46 15.16 -21.88
CA THR A 201 -11.27 16.18 -22.92
C THR A 201 -11.52 17.59 -22.35
N LYS A 202 -12.60 17.75 -21.57
CA LYS A 202 -12.88 19.04 -20.93
C LYS A 202 -11.75 19.43 -19.98
N TRP A 203 -11.30 18.51 -19.12
CA TRP A 203 -10.18 18.77 -18.22
C TRP A 203 -8.89 19.12 -18.96
N LEU A 204 -8.56 18.42 -20.04
CA LEU A 204 -7.37 18.71 -20.83
C LEU A 204 -7.41 20.09 -21.49
N ASN A 205 -8.60 20.58 -21.90
CA ASN A 205 -8.74 21.94 -22.39
C ASN A 205 -8.45 22.99 -21.31
N ASP A 206 -8.83 22.68 -20.06
CA ASP A 206 -8.62 23.55 -18.89
C ASP A 206 -7.23 23.34 -18.24
N HIS A 207 -6.46 22.33 -18.70
CA HIS A 207 -5.20 21.94 -18.08
C HIS A 207 -4.11 23.00 -18.26
N PRO A 208 -3.47 23.49 -17.16
CA PRO A 208 -2.50 24.60 -17.26
C PRO A 208 -1.25 24.28 -18.06
N TYR A 209 -0.91 22.99 -18.18
CA TYR A 209 0.29 22.52 -18.91
C TYR A 209 -0.08 21.60 -20.08
N LYS A 210 -1.21 21.82 -20.74
CA LYS A 210 -1.73 20.93 -21.80
C LYS A 210 -0.78 20.70 -22.98
N GLU A 211 0.11 21.64 -23.26
CA GLU A 211 1.08 21.56 -24.35
C GLU A 211 2.29 20.66 -23.99
N ASN A 212 2.50 20.36 -22.71
CA ASN A 212 3.57 19.50 -22.26
C ASN A 212 3.06 18.08 -21.97
N LEU A 213 3.22 17.18 -22.93
CA LEU A 213 2.75 15.80 -22.83
C LEU A 213 3.37 15.00 -21.65
N GLU A 214 4.53 15.40 -21.14
CA GLU A 214 5.18 14.79 -19.97
C GLU A 214 4.65 15.29 -18.64
N SER A 215 3.81 16.34 -18.63
CA SER A 215 3.20 16.85 -17.42
C SER A 215 2.28 15.79 -16.78
N PRO A 216 2.20 15.75 -15.42
CA PRO A 216 1.20 14.95 -14.74
C PRO A 216 -0.21 15.30 -15.25
N LEU A 217 -1.04 14.29 -15.46
CA LEU A 217 -2.44 14.50 -15.88
C LEU A 217 -3.27 15.20 -14.80
N TRP A 218 -2.93 14.96 -13.54
CA TRP A 218 -3.62 15.53 -12.38
C TRP A 218 -2.73 16.55 -11.69
N VAL A 219 -3.02 17.83 -11.88
CA VAL A 219 -2.31 18.92 -11.23
C VAL A 219 -3.28 19.71 -10.35
N TYR A 220 -2.74 20.29 -9.29
CA TYR A 220 -3.51 21.22 -8.49
C TYR A 220 -3.70 22.52 -9.26
N VAL A 221 -4.92 23.00 -9.33
CA VAL A 221 -5.26 24.30 -9.91
C VAL A 221 -5.89 25.10 -8.79
N ASP A 222 -5.24 26.20 -8.39
CA ASP A 222 -5.87 27.18 -7.51
C ASP A 222 -7.07 27.75 -8.26
N LEU A 223 -8.26 27.45 -7.81
CA LEU A 223 -9.47 28.13 -8.26
C LEU A 223 -9.46 29.51 -7.60
N CYS A 224 -8.88 30.51 -8.30
CA CYS A 224 -9.02 31.92 -7.92
C CYS A 224 -10.46 32.37 -8.02
#